data_c410849184a64893de811f50cae23b9c
#
_entry.id   c410849184a64893de811f50cae23b9c
#
_cell.length_a   1.000
_cell.length_b   1.000
_cell.length_c   1.000
_cell.angle_alpha   90.00
_cell.angle_beta   90.00
_cell.angle_gamma   90.00
#
_symmetry.space_group_name_H-M   'P 1'
#
loop_
_entity.id
_entity.type
_entity.pdbx_description
1 polymer ?
#
loop_
_entity_poly.entity_id
_entity_poly.type
_entity_poly.pdbx_seq_one_letter_code
_entity_poly.pdbx_strand_id
1 'polypeptide(L)'
;MTLEVKELTGGYGQVSVLKKETFTVESGQVVGLIGLNGAGKSTTIKHIIGLLTPRGGQILIDGISLHDDVEKYRKKIAYVPEMPILYPELTLREHIDLTIMAYDLDHDKTWANANELLKTFRLDNKLDWFPQNFSKGMKQKVMIVCAFMTDASLFIIDEPFTGLDPLAVNDLLNIVEAKKKAGCSVLMSTHVLATVQDHADKFVLINRGQVRADGTLDQLKAKFNMQQDSNLDDIYIKMSNEDL
;
A
#
# COMPACT_ATOMS: atom_id res chain seq x y z
N MET A 1 1.73 13.08 -11.11
CA MET A 1 2.59 12.41 -10.11
C MET A 1 1.81 12.41 -8.81
N THR A 2 1.50 11.24 -8.28
CA THR A 2 0.65 11.14 -7.07
C THR A 2 1.49 11.13 -5.80
N LEU A 3 2.60 10.38 -5.77
CA LEU A 3 3.51 10.34 -4.62
C LEU A 3 4.93 10.71 -5.03
N GLU A 4 5.53 11.64 -4.29
CA GLU A 4 6.95 11.98 -4.39
C GLU A 4 7.63 11.79 -3.04
N VAL A 5 8.63 10.95 -2.99
CA VAL A 5 9.54 10.78 -1.85
C VAL A 5 10.91 11.29 -2.25
N LYS A 6 11.42 12.31 -1.56
CA LYS A 6 12.68 13.00 -1.89
C LYS A 6 13.63 12.96 -0.70
N GLU A 7 14.75 12.27 -0.84
CA GLU A 7 15.83 12.13 0.16
C GLU A 7 15.32 11.80 1.58
N LEU A 8 14.28 10.98 1.68
CA LEU A 8 13.63 10.62 2.93
C LEU A 8 14.62 9.95 3.89
N THR A 9 14.80 10.56 5.04
CA THR A 9 15.60 10.03 6.14
C THR A 9 14.76 9.96 7.39
N GLY A 10 14.79 8.84 8.09
CA GLY A 10 13.96 8.66 9.27
C GLY A 10 14.10 7.29 9.93
N GLY A 11 13.26 7.03 10.92
CA GLY A 11 13.27 5.79 11.70
C GLY A 11 12.62 5.97 13.06
N TYR A 12 13.03 5.17 14.05
CA TYR A 12 12.40 5.11 15.38
C TYR A 12 13.34 5.70 16.45
N GLY A 13 12.83 6.57 17.30
CA GLY A 13 13.61 7.21 18.38
C GLY A 13 14.91 7.79 17.85
N GLN A 14 16.07 7.28 18.25
CA GLN A 14 17.38 7.72 17.73
C GLN A 14 17.93 6.84 16.59
N VAL A 15 17.25 5.73 16.28
CA VAL A 15 17.69 4.79 15.25
C VAL A 15 17.27 5.28 13.86
N SER A 16 18.24 5.51 12.96
CA SER A 16 17.99 5.84 11.56
C SER A 16 17.83 4.53 10.77
N VAL A 17 16.63 4.32 10.22
CA VAL A 17 16.32 3.16 9.36
C VAL A 17 16.45 3.54 7.90
N LEU A 18 15.87 4.70 7.51
CA LEU A 18 15.84 5.18 6.13
C LEU A 18 16.99 6.15 5.87
N LYS A 19 17.64 6.01 4.71
CA LYS A 19 18.87 6.70 4.32
C LYS A 19 18.71 7.36 2.96
N LYS A 20 18.07 8.53 2.91
CA LYS A 20 17.86 9.34 1.70
C LYS A 20 17.11 8.58 0.59
N GLU A 21 16.01 7.92 0.94
CA GLU A 21 15.17 7.28 -0.05
C GLU A 21 14.56 8.30 -1.01
N THR A 22 14.63 8.00 -2.30
CA THR A 22 14.04 8.82 -3.35
C THR A 22 13.36 7.92 -4.37
N PHE A 23 12.05 8.10 -4.57
CA PHE A 23 11.25 7.43 -5.59
C PHE A 23 9.92 8.15 -5.82
N THR A 24 9.22 7.78 -6.88
CA THR A 24 7.92 8.38 -7.25
C THR A 24 6.91 7.32 -7.64
N VAL A 25 5.62 7.65 -7.44
CA VAL A 25 4.48 6.90 -7.99
C VAL A 25 3.68 7.86 -8.88
N GLU A 26 3.56 7.53 -10.14
CA GLU A 26 2.80 8.34 -11.10
C GLU A 26 1.29 8.09 -10.95
N SER A 27 0.47 9.02 -11.46
CA SER A 27 -0.98 8.85 -11.50
C SER A 27 -1.36 7.63 -12.36
N GLY A 28 -2.27 6.80 -11.85
CA GLY A 28 -2.68 5.58 -12.53
C GLY A 28 -1.60 4.50 -12.61
N GLN A 29 -0.67 4.47 -11.65
CA GLN A 29 0.43 3.51 -11.59
C GLN A 29 0.31 2.60 -10.37
N VAL A 30 0.60 1.31 -10.56
CA VAL A 30 0.83 0.34 -9.49
C VAL A 30 2.32 0.15 -9.30
N VAL A 31 2.83 0.45 -8.10
CA VAL A 31 4.24 0.32 -7.76
C VAL A 31 4.43 -0.72 -6.66
N GLY A 32 5.27 -1.72 -6.93
CA GLY A 32 5.71 -2.70 -5.94
C GLY A 32 6.88 -2.16 -5.11
N LEU A 33 6.71 -2.06 -3.79
CA LEU A 33 7.77 -1.72 -2.84
C LEU A 33 8.39 -3.01 -2.30
N ILE A 34 9.54 -3.37 -2.82
CA ILE A 34 10.15 -4.68 -2.64
C ILE A 34 11.37 -4.63 -1.72
N GLY A 35 11.45 -5.59 -0.82
CA GLY A 35 12.59 -5.72 0.09
C GLY A 35 12.38 -6.83 1.11
N LEU A 36 13.45 -7.41 1.65
CA LEU A 36 13.36 -8.39 2.73
C LEU A 36 12.78 -7.78 4.00
N ASN A 37 12.45 -8.65 4.95
CA ASN A 37 12.07 -8.22 6.30
C ASN A 37 13.22 -7.39 6.92
N GLY A 38 12.87 -6.22 7.45
CA GLY A 38 13.86 -5.27 7.99
C GLY A 38 14.53 -4.36 6.95
N ALA A 39 14.23 -4.48 5.65
CA ALA A 39 14.80 -3.60 4.62
C ALA A 39 14.39 -2.13 4.74
N GLY A 40 13.25 -1.83 5.40
CA GLY A 40 12.74 -0.46 5.57
C GLY A 40 11.32 -0.23 5.05
N LYS A 41 10.71 -1.16 4.31
CA LYS A 41 9.39 -1.00 3.66
C LYS A 41 8.31 -0.40 4.56
N SER A 42 7.98 -1.06 5.66
CA SER A 42 6.94 -0.58 6.59
C SER A 42 7.34 0.73 7.30
N THR A 43 8.65 1.00 7.45
CA THR A 43 9.13 2.28 7.97
C THR A 43 8.87 3.39 6.94
N THR A 44 9.16 3.16 5.67
CA THR A 44 8.85 4.09 4.57
C THR A 44 7.35 4.37 4.51
N ILE A 45 6.52 3.32 4.52
CA ILE A 45 5.05 3.45 4.55
C ILE A 45 4.60 4.31 5.74
N LYS A 46 5.11 4.04 6.96
CA LYS A 46 4.74 4.81 8.16
C LYS A 46 5.10 6.29 8.06
N HIS A 47 6.18 6.65 7.35
CA HIS A 47 6.48 8.06 7.07
C HIS A 47 5.51 8.65 6.04
N ILE A 48 5.18 7.90 4.98
CA ILE A 48 4.23 8.36 3.95
C ILE A 48 2.84 8.60 4.53
N ILE A 49 2.33 7.71 5.37
CA ILE A 49 1.00 7.89 6.00
C ILE A 49 1.02 8.85 7.20
N GLY A 50 2.18 9.43 7.53
CA GLY A 50 2.32 10.43 8.60
C GLY A 50 2.25 9.87 10.02
N LEU A 51 2.55 8.59 10.22
CA LEU A 51 2.73 7.99 11.56
C LEU A 51 4.12 8.22 12.12
N LEU A 52 5.11 8.48 11.26
CA LEU A 52 6.46 8.85 11.64
C LEU A 52 6.83 10.17 10.97
N THR A 53 7.48 11.07 11.71
CA THR A 53 7.97 12.34 11.18
C THR A 53 9.33 12.12 10.51
N PRO A 54 9.52 12.55 9.24
CA PRO A 54 10.82 12.56 8.60
C PRO A 54 11.85 13.36 9.39
N ARG A 55 13.08 12.89 9.48
CA ARG A 55 14.21 13.66 10.00
C ARG A 55 14.87 14.51 8.93
N GLY A 56 14.67 14.16 7.67
CA GLY A 56 15.15 14.91 6.51
C GLY A 56 14.45 14.42 5.26
N GLY A 57 14.53 15.21 4.22
CA GLY A 57 13.81 14.97 2.98
C GLY A 57 12.37 15.47 3.02
N GLN A 58 11.60 15.10 2.01
CA GLN A 58 10.21 15.54 1.82
C GLN A 58 9.35 14.43 1.23
N ILE A 59 8.08 14.42 1.63
CA ILE A 59 7.05 13.56 1.06
C ILE A 59 5.90 14.46 0.60
N LEU A 60 5.51 14.30 -0.67
CA LEU A 60 4.38 15.02 -1.27
C LEU A 60 3.38 14.04 -1.83
N ILE A 61 2.09 14.30 -1.62
CA ILE A 61 1.00 13.60 -2.28
C ILE A 61 0.19 14.64 -3.05
N ASP A 62 0.13 14.47 -4.38
CA ASP A 62 -0.43 15.46 -5.31
C ASP A 62 0.09 16.88 -5.04
N GLY A 63 1.39 17.01 -4.74
CA GLY A 63 2.06 18.26 -4.47
C GLY A 63 1.84 18.84 -3.06
N ILE A 64 1.09 18.15 -2.18
CA ILE A 64 0.80 18.60 -0.81
C ILE A 64 1.67 17.80 0.16
N SER A 65 2.36 18.48 1.10
CA SER A 65 3.04 17.82 2.22
C SER A 65 2.13 17.73 3.45
N LEU A 66 2.48 16.83 4.37
CA LEU A 66 1.78 16.73 5.66
C LEU A 66 1.86 18.01 6.49
N HIS A 67 2.91 18.84 6.28
CA HIS A 67 3.08 20.12 6.97
C HIS A 67 2.21 21.25 6.39
N ASP A 68 1.89 21.18 5.09
CA ASP A 68 1.09 22.21 4.42
C ASP A 68 -0.38 22.10 4.81
N ASP A 69 -0.94 20.90 4.77
CA ASP A 69 -2.33 20.64 5.09
C ASP A 69 -2.53 19.16 5.48
N VAL A 70 -2.56 18.91 6.78
CA VAL A 70 -2.68 17.55 7.35
C VAL A 70 -3.96 16.84 6.89
N GLU A 71 -5.08 17.58 6.86
CA GLU A 71 -6.38 16.99 6.53
C GLU A 71 -6.45 16.61 5.05
N LYS A 72 -6.10 17.54 4.15
CA LYS A 72 -6.06 17.26 2.71
C LYS A 72 -5.06 16.17 2.37
N TYR A 73 -3.89 16.17 3.03
CA TYR A 73 -2.88 15.13 2.81
C TYR A 73 -3.44 13.74 3.16
N ARG A 74 -4.04 13.60 4.34
CA ARG A 74 -4.57 12.31 4.83
C ARG A 74 -5.76 11.82 4.03
N LYS A 75 -6.67 12.69 3.61
CA LYS A 75 -7.82 12.33 2.75
C LYS A 75 -7.41 11.76 1.39
N LYS A 76 -6.18 12.03 0.93
CA LYS A 76 -5.64 11.47 -0.32
C LYS A 76 -5.12 10.05 -0.19
N ILE A 77 -4.98 9.52 1.02
CA ILE A 77 -4.39 8.20 1.29
C ILE A 77 -5.49 7.25 1.77
N ALA A 78 -5.62 6.08 1.16
CA ALA A 78 -6.27 4.93 1.74
C ALA A 78 -5.22 3.89 2.11
N TYR A 79 -5.24 3.39 3.34
CA TYR A 79 -4.21 2.49 3.86
C TYR A 79 -4.78 1.16 4.32
N VAL A 80 -4.19 0.07 3.81
CA VAL A 80 -4.46 -1.30 4.26
C VAL A 80 -3.19 -1.81 4.97
N PRO A 81 -3.21 -1.96 6.30
CA PRO A 81 -2.06 -2.44 7.06
C PRO A 81 -1.86 -3.96 6.91
N GLU A 82 -0.64 -4.44 7.16
CA GLU A 82 -0.31 -5.86 7.23
C GLU A 82 -1.15 -6.62 8.28
N MET A 83 -1.33 -6.01 9.44
CA MET A 83 -2.17 -6.54 10.52
C MET A 83 -3.48 -5.74 10.59
N PRO A 84 -4.66 -6.38 10.46
CA PRO A 84 -5.93 -5.69 10.54
C PRO A 84 -6.10 -4.98 11.87
N ILE A 85 -6.43 -3.69 11.83
CA ILE A 85 -6.70 -2.84 13.00
C ILE A 85 -8.18 -2.46 12.96
N LEU A 86 -8.98 -3.14 13.76
CA LEU A 86 -10.42 -2.90 13.88
C LEU A 86 -10.77 -2.54 15.32
N TYR A 87 -11.74 -1.67 15.51
CA TYR A 87 -12.28 -1.32 16.82
C TYR A 87 -13.15 -2.48 17.31
N PRO A 88 -12.82 -3.13 18.45
CA PRO A 88 -13.54 -4.33 18.90
C PRO A 88 -15.00 -4.05 19.27
N GLU A 89 -15.33 -2.81 19.58
CA GLU A 89 -16.67 -2.34 19.98
C GLU A 89 -17.57 -1.96 18.78
N LEU A 90 -17.03 -1.89 17.56
CA LEU A 90 -17.79 -1.51 16.37
C LEU A 90 -18.09 -2.74 15.50
N THR A 91 -19.30 -2.79 14.97
CA THR A 91 -19.70 -3.74 13.94
C THR A 91 -19.05 -3.42 12.58
N LEU A 92 -19.15 -4.31 11.60
CA LEU A 92 -18.69 -4.04 10.24
C LEU A 92 -19.38 -2.79 9.64
N ARG A 93 -20.69 -2.65 9.85
CA ARG A 93 -21.48 -1.47 9.43
C ARG A 93 -20.87 -0.20 10.00
N GLU A 94 -20.66 -0.18 11.31
CA GLU A 94 -20.13 1.00 12.02
C GLU A 94 -18.67 1.33 11.61
N HIS A 95 -17.85 0.34 11.21
CA HIS A 95 -16.53 0.61 10.61
C HIS A 95 -16.64 1.32 9.26
N ILE A 96 -17.62 0.95 8.44
CA ILE A 96 -17.90 1.62 7.17
C ILE A 96 -18.37 3.07 7.44
N ASP A 97 -19.32 3.25 8.34
CA ASP A 97 -19.85 4.57 8.69
C ASP A 97 -18.76 5.46 9.30
N LEU A 98 -17.89 4.91 10.18
CA LEU A 98 -16.74 5.62 10.73
C LEU A 98 -15.77 6.07 9.63
N THR A 99 -15.54 5.21 8.64
CA THR A 99 -14.65 5.57 7.51
C THR A 99 -15.27 6.68 6.66
N ILE A 100 -16.56 6.61 6.38
CA ILE A 100 -17.31 7.68 5.67
C ILE A 100 -17.14 9.01 6.39
N MET A 101 -17.36 9.03 7.71
CA MET A 101 -17.19 10.23 8.53
C MET A 101 -15.74 10.74 8.53
N ALA A 102 -14.76 9.84 8.69
CA ALA A 102 -13.35 10.21 8.78
C ALA A 102 -12.79 10.83 7.48
N TYR A 103 -13.29 10.39 6.33
CA TYR A 103 -12.91 10.90 5.02
C TYR A 103 -13.85 11.99 4.50
N ASP A 104 -14.95 12.33 5.23
CA ASP A 104 -15.95 13.30 4.83
C ASP A 104 -16.55 12.98 3.45
N LEU A 105 -17.00 11.73 3.29
CA LEU A 105 -17.54 11.20 2.03
C LEU A 105 -19.05 11.33 1.96
N ASP A 106 -19.59 11.36 0.73
CA ASP A 106 -21.02 11.21 0.52
C ASP A 106 -21.49 9.82 0.99
N HIS A 107 -22.42 9.79 1.94
CA HIS A 107 -22.88 8.59 2.61
C HIS A 107 -23.48 7.57 1.63
N ASP A 108 -24.45 7.99 0.83
CA ASP A 108 -25.22 7.06 -0.01
C ASP A 108 -24.38 6.53 -1.16
N LYS A 109 -23.59 7.39 -1.79
CA LYS A 109 -22.62 7.00 -2.84
C LYS A 109 -21.58 6.03 -2.31
N THR A 110 -21.03 6.29 -1.12
CA THR A 110 -19.99 5.45 -0.54
C THR A 110 -20.54 4.10 -0.08
N TRP A 111 -21.76 4.08 0.49
CA TRP A 111 -22.45 2.83 0.82
C TRP A 111 -22.76 1.99 -0.42
N ALA A 112 -23.13 2.60 -1.55
CA ALA A 112 -23.31 1.87 -2.81
C ALA A 112 -22.00 1.17 -3.22
N ASN A 113 -20.88 1.89 -3.16
CA ASN A 113 -19.53 1.34 -3.41
C ASN A 113 -19.16 0.23 -2.42
N ALA A 114 -19.37 0.47 -1.12
CA ALA A 114 -19.10 -0.50 -0.07
C ALA A 114 -19.88 -1.80 -0.27
N ASN A 115 -21.16 -1.72 -0.66
CA ASN A 115 -22.00 -2.89 -0.91
C ASN A 115 -21.46 -3.77 -2.04
N GLU A 116 -20.92 -3.21 -3.12
CA GLU A 116 -20.28 -3.99 -4.18
C GLU A 116 -19.00 -4.69 -3.68
N LEU A 117 -18.18 -3.99 -2.91
CA LEU A 117 -16.98 -4.58 -2.30
C LEU A 117 -17.33 -5.66 -1.27
N LEU A 118 -18.37 -5.46 -0.46
CA LEU A 118 -18.86 -6.44 0.52
C LEU A 118 -19.30 -7.73 -0.17
N LYS A 119 -20.04 -7.64 -1.28
CA LYS A 119 -20.43 -8.83 -2.09
C LYS A 119 -19.18 -9.53 -2.65
N THR A 120 -18.24 -8.78 -3.22
CA THR A 120 -16.99 -9.32 -3.77
C THR A 120 -16.22 -10.12 -2.72
N PHE A 121 -16.09 -9.59 -1.49
CA PHE A 121 -15.39 -10.26 -0.39
C PHE A 121 -16.27 -11.20 0.46
N ARG A 122 -17.57 -11.38 0.12
CA ARG A 122 -18.52 -12.26 0.81
C ARG A 122 -18.74 -11.86 2.28
N LEU A 123 -18.86 -10.57 2.50
CA LEU A 123 -19.11 -9.95 3.81
C LEU A 123 -20.49 -9.28 3.91
N ASP A 124 -21.28 -9.28 2.83
CA ASP A 124 -22.56 -8.59 2.69
C ASP A 124 -23.62 -9.04 3.73
N ASN A 125 -23.56 -10.30 4.18
CA ASN A 125 -24.44 -10.85 5.21
C ASN A 125 -23.86 -10.77 6.64
N LYS A 126 -22.83 -9.95 6.88
CA LYS A 126 -22.08 -9.88 8.15
C LYS A 126 -22.00 -8.44 8.72
N LEU A 127 -22.83 -7.55 8.24
CA LEU A 127 -22.80 -6.13 8.59
C LEU A 127 -22.89 -5.88 10.10
N ASP A 128 -23.67 -6.70 10.81
CA ASP A 128 -23.89 -6.54 12.25
C ASP A 128 -22.92 -7.40 13.10
N TRP A 129 -21.89 -7.98 12.47
CA TRP A 129 -20.87 -8.75 13.16
C TRP A 129 -19.78 -7.85 13.74
N PHE A 130 -19.31 -8.19 14.97
CA PHE A 130 -18.15 -7.59 15.61
C PHE A 130 -16.85 -8.27 15.18
N PRO A 131 -15.69 -7.56 15.26
CA PRO A 131 -14.38 -8.10 14.89
C PRO A 131 -14.00 -9.42 15.58
N GLN A 132 -14.47 -9.67 16.78
CA GLN A 132 -14.23 -10.93 17.50
C GLN A 132 -14.82 -12.14 16.77
N ASN A 133 -15.86 -11.96 15.96
CA ASN A 133 -16.51 -13.00 15.19
C ASN A 133 -15.84 -13.26 13.84
N PHE A 134 -14.84 -12.45 13.46
CA PHE A 134 -14.12 -12.57 12.21
C PHE A 134 -12.83 -13.36 12.35
N SER A 135 -12.54 -14.24 11.39
CA SER A 135 -11.20 -14.80 11.20
C SER A 135 -10.20 -13.70 10.82
N LYS A 136 -8.89 -13.99 10.90
CA LYS A 136 -7.85 -13.03 10.47
C LYS A 136 -8.07 -12.57 9.03
N GLY A 137 -8.34 -13.50 8.10
CA GLY A 137 -8.60 -13.15 6.70
C GLY A 137 -9.87 -12.32 6.50
N MET A 138 -10.93 -12.57 7.27
CA MET A 138 -12.13 -11.73 7.24
C MET A 138 -11.85 -10.31 7.73
N LYS A 139 -11.07 -10.16 8.81
CA LYS A 139 -10.63 -8.82 9.29
C LYS A 139 -9.84 -8.08 8.23
N GLN A 140 -8.96 -8.78 7.50
CA GLN A 140 -8.20 -8.19 6.40
C GLN A 140 -9.13 -7.73 5.27
N LYS A 141 -10.13 -8.54 4.90
CA LYS A 141 -11.17 -8.16 3.92
C LYS A 141 -11.95 -6.91 4.35
N VAL A 142 -12.27 -6.77 5.65
CA VAL A 142 -12.92 -5.55 6.19
C VAL A 142 -12.03 -4.32 5.98
N MET A 143 -10.73 -4.41 6.30
CA MET A 143 -9.78 -3.32 6.06
C MET A 143 -9.69 -2.93 4.59
N ILE A 144 -9.69 -3.93 3.68
CA ILE A 144 -9.70 -3.70 2.23
C ILE A 144 -10.98 -2.97 1.81
N VAL A 145 -12.15 -3.42 2.27
CA VAL A 145 -13.43 -2.77 1.96
C VAL A 145 -13.39 -1.30 2.41
N CYS A 146 -13.05 -1.04 3.67
CA CYS A 146 -12.97 0.32 4.22
C CYS A 146 -12.00 1.23 3.46
N ALA A 147 -10.85 0.70 3.01
CA ALA A 147 -9.89 1.46 2.22
C ALA A 147 -10.41 1.73 0.80
N PHE A 148 -10.84 0.69 0.10
CA PHE A 148 -11.16 0.78 -1.33
C PHE A 148 -12.51 1.39 -1.66
N MET A 149 -13.40 1.59 -0.67
CA MET A 149 -14.64 2.35 -0.85
C MET A 149 -14.41 3.87 -0.89
N THR A 150 -13.23 4.36 -0.49
CA THR A 150 -12.90 5.78 -0.44
C THR A 150 -12.57 6.37 -1.82
N ASP A 151 -12.58 7.71 -1.89
CA ASP A 151 -12.19 8.50 -3.07
C ASP A 151 -10.69 8.91 -3.01
N ALA A 152 -9.85 8.16 -2.30
CA ALA A 152 -8.41 8.44 -2.20
C ALA A 152 -7.71 8.37 -3.56
N SER A 153 -6.70 9.22 -3.78
CA SER A 153 -5.87 9.19 -4.99
C SER A 153 -4.70 8.21 -4.90
N LEU A 154 -4.28 7.87 -3.66
CA LEU A 154 -3.19 6.94 -3.36
C LEU A 154 -3.66 5.83 -2.41
N PHE A 155 -3.60 4.60 -2.88
CA PHE A 155 -3.82 3.40 -2.07
C PHE A 155 -2.48 2.81 -1.65
N ILE A 156 -2.27 2.66 -0.34
CA ILE A 156 -1.06 2.04 0.22
C ILE A 156 -1.47 0.72 0.86
N ILE A 157 -0.84 -0.37 0.46
CA ILE A 157 -1.20 -1.71 0.89
C ILE A 157 0.06 -2.40 1.41
N ASP A 158 0.12 -2.65 2.72
CA ASP A 158 1.28 -3.27 3.37
C ASP A 158 1.05 -4.78 3.52
N GLU A 159 1.81 -5.60 2.78
CA GLU A 159 1.79 -7.07 2.80
C GLU A 159 0.36 -7.69 2.70
N PRO A 160 -0.45 -7.31 1.69
CA PRO A 160 -1.89 -7.58 1.66
C PRO A 160 -2.30 -9.04 1.54
N PHE A 161 -1.40 -9.89 1.06
CA PHE A 161 -1.73 -11.29 0.74
C PHE A 161 -1.74 -12.20 1.98
N THR A 162 -1.16 -11.72 3.08
CA THR A 162 -1.06 -12.48 4.33
C THR A 162 -2.44 -12.73 4.92
N GLY A 163 -2.84 -14.01 4.97
CA GLY A 163 -4.10 -14.44 5.58
C GLY A 163 -5.32 -14.36 4.65
N LEU A 164 -5.18 -13.93 3.41
CA LEU A 164 -6.21 -14.03 2.39
C LEU A 164 -6.18 -15.41 1.71
N ASP A 165 -7.35 -15.91 1.38
CA ASP A 165 -7.49 -17.07 0.49
C ASP A 165 -7.20 -16.67 -0.98
N PRO A 166 -6.86 -17.65 -1.87
CA PRO A 166 -6.49 -17.33 -3.25
C PRO A 166 -7.56 -16.56 -4.03
N LEU A 167 -8.83 -16.78 -3.72
CA LEU A 167 -9.93 -16.08 -4.37
C LEU A 167 -9.96 -14.61 -3.94
N ALA A 168 -9.76 -14.33 -2.64
CA ALA A 168 -9.70 -12.97 -2.13
C ALA A 168 -8.46 -12.21 -2.63
N VAL A 169 -7.33 -12.90 -2.84
CA VAL A 169 -6.14 -12.30 -3.49
C VAL A 169 -6.49 -11.86 -4.91
N ASN A 170 -7.11 -12.72 -5.70
CA ASN A 170 -7.54 -12.38 -7.06
C ASN A 170 -8.56 -11.23 -7.07
N ASP A 171 -9.54 -11.24 -6.15
CA ASP A 171 -10.53 -10.17 -6.01
C ASP A 171 -9.83 -8.82 -5.70
N LEU A 172 -8.85 -8.81 -4.78
CA LEU A 172 -8.05 -7.61 -4.46
C LEU A 172 -7.28 -7.10 -5.68
N LEU A 173 -6.59 -7.97 -6.42
CA LEU A 173 -5.84 -7.59 -7.60
C LEU A 173 -6.74 -7.00 -8.70
N ASN A 174 -7.94 -7.54 -8.89
CA ASN A 174 -8.93 -6.98 -9.81
C ASN A 174 -9.40 -5.58 -9.38
N ILE A 175 -9.59 -5.36 -8.08
CA ILE A 175 -9.96 -4.04 -7.53
C ILE A 175 -8.80 -3.04 -7.70
N VAL A 176 -7.56 -3.46 -7.46
CA VAL A 176 -6.36 -2.64 -7.71
C VAL A 176 -6.30 -2.22 -9.17
N GLU A 177 -6.50 -3.14 -10.10
CA GLU A 177 -6.50 -2.84 -11.53
C GLU A 177 -7.65 -1.89 -11.94
N ALA A 178 -8.84 -2.04 -11.32
CA ALA A 178 -9.96 -1.13 -11.54
C ALA A 178 -9.66 0.29 -11.04
N LYS A 179 -9.06 0.43 -9.85
CA LYS A 179 -8.64 1.73 -9.30
C LYS A 179 -7.54 2.38 -10.15
N LYS A 180 -6.57 1.60 -10.62
CA LYS A 180 -5.55 2.06 -11.58
C LYS A 180 -6.19 2.64 -12.85
N LYS A 181 -7.12 1.91 -13.47
CA LYS A 181 -7.86 2.38 -14.67
C LYS A 181 -8.68 3.65 -14.41
N ALA A 182 -9.13 3.85 -13.17
CA ALA A 182 -9.80 5.08 -12.74
C ALA A 182 -8.82 6.24 -12.48
N GLY A 183 -7.51 6.05 -12.66
CA GLY A 183 -6.47 7.06 -12.47
C GLY A 183 -5.90 7.13 -11.06
N CYS A 184 -6.32 6.26 -10.13
CA CYS A 184 -5.73 6.17 -8.81
C CYS A 184 -4.37 5.47 -8.85
N SER A 185 -3.52 5.76 -7.90
CA SER A 185 -2.19 5.14 -7.75
C SER A 185 -2.18 4.15 -6.61
N VAL A 186 -1.37 3.11 -6.74
CA VAL A 186 -1.22 2.08 -5.70
C VAL A 186 0.25 1.85 -5.39
N LEU A 187 0.60 1.93 -4.11
CA LEU A 187 1.89 1.50 -3.58
C LEU A 187 1.68 0.22 -2.75
N MET A 188 2.18 -0.89 -3.22
CA MET A 188 1.99 -2.18 -2.57
C MET A 188 3.33 -2.72 -2.08
N SER A 189 3.48 -2.92 -0.77
CA SER A 189 4.64 -3.64 -0.24
C SER A 189 4.37 -5.13 -0.26
N THR A 190 5.36 -5.92 -0.62
CA THR A 190 5.29 -7.37 -0.50
C THR A 190 6.67 -8.02 -0.51
N HIS A 191 6.75 -9.22 0.07
CA HIS A 191 7.86 -10.15 -0.08
C HIS A 191 7.51 -11.32 -1.03
N VAL A 192 6.26 -11.40 -1.52
CA VAL A 192 5.79 -12.40 -2.50
C VAL A 192 5.92 -11.83 -3.90
N LEU A 193 7.15 -11.89 -4.46
CA LEU A 193 7.53 -11.17 -5.66
C LEU A 193 6.79 -11.65 -6.91
N ALA A 194 6.58 -12.97 -7.03
CA ALA A 194 5.86 -13.56 -8.16
C ALA A 194 4.45 -12.97 -8.34
N THR A 195 3.70 -12.74 -7.24
CA THR A 195 2.34 -12.20 -7.34
C THR A 195 2.33 -10.74 -7.80
N VAL A 196 3.29 -9.92 -7.35
CA VAL A 196 3.29 -8.49 -7.70
C VAL A 196 3.91 -8.23 -9.07
N GLN A 197 4.78 -9.13 -9.56
CA GLN A 197 5.47 -8.97 -10.83
C GLN A 197 4.52 -8.78 -12.02
N ASP A 198 3.40 -9.53 -12.03
CA ASP A 198 2.44 -9.51 -13.14
C ASP A 198 1.42 -8.35 -13.04
N HIS A 199 1.38 -7.64 -11.89
CA HIS A 199 0.35 -6.63 -11.61
C HIS A 199 0.92 -5.22 -11.41
N ALA A 200 2.23 -5.09 -11.14
CA ALA A 200 2.86 -3.79 -10.96
C ALA A 200 3.51 -3.27 -12.25
N ASP A 201 3.39 -1.98 -12.48
CA ASP A 201 4.01 -1.29 -13.62
C ASP A 201 5.49 -0.98 -13.34
N LYS A 202 5.83 -0.79 -12.07
CA LYS A 202 7.15 -0.35 -11.62
C LYS A 202 7.47 -0.97 -10.26
N PHE A 203 8.74 -1.15 -9.98
CA PHE A 203 9.24 -1.68 -8.72
C PHE A 203 10.24 -0.71 -8.09
N VAL A 204 10.16 -0.57 -6.77
CA VAL A 204 11.13 0.14 -5.95
C VAL A 204 11.80 -0.90 -5.05
N LEU A 205 13.06 -1.17 -5.29
CA LEU A 205 13.83 -2.17 -4.54
C LEU A 205 14.55 -1.48 -3.37
N ILE A 206 14.16 -1.86 -2.15
CA ILE A 206 14.77 -1.34 -0.91
C ILE A 206 15.66 -2.41 -0.26
N ASN A 207 16.86 -2.00 0.13
CA ASN A 207 17.73 -2.80 0.98
C ASN A 207 18.43 -1.91 2.01
N ARG A 208 18.48 -2.33 3.27
CA ARG A 208 19.14 -1.63 4.40
C ARG A 208 18.76 -0.14 4.51
N GLY A 209 17.48 0.18 4.24
CA GLY A 209 16.93 1.54 4.31
C GLY A 209 17.32 2.45 3.15
N GLN A 210 17.69 1.90 2.01
CA GLN A 210 18.02 2.65 0.80
C GLN A 210 17.28 2.09 -0.41
N VAL A 211 16.84 2.97 -1.28
CA VAL A 211 16.38 2.58 -2.62
C VAL A 211 17.61 2.23 -3.45
N ARG A 212 17.73 0.95 -3.82
CA ARG A 212 18.85 0.41 -4.61
C ARG A 212 18.58 0.53 -6.11
N ALA A 213 17.34 0.35 -6.49
CA ALA A 213 16.86 0.51 -7.85
C ALA A 213 15.38 0.83 -7.87
N ASP A 214 14.94 1.54 -8.89
CA ASP A 214 13.54 1.71 -9.23
C ASP A 214 13.37 1.69 -10.75
N GLY A 215 12.26 1.16 -11.24
CA GLY A 215 11.97 1.05 -12.66
C GLY A 215 11.00 -0.08 -12.99
N THR A 216 10.70 -0.23 -14.29
CA THR A 216 9.97 -1.38 -14.82
C THR A 216 10.84 -2.65 -14.70
N LEU A 217 10.24 -3.83 -14.84
CA LEU A 217 10.99 -5.09 -14.81
C LEU A 217 12.15 -5.11 -15.81
N ASP A 218 11.93 -4.62 -17.04
CA ASP A 218 12.94 -4.56 -18.08
C ASP A 218 14.08 -3.58 -17.75
N GLN A 219 13.76 -2.44 -17.15
CA GLN A 219 14.76 -1.47 -16.67
C GLN A 219 15.62 -2.07 -15.55
N LEU A 220 15.01 -2.82 -14.64
CA LEU A 220 15.72 -3.51 -13.58
C LEU A 220 16.61 -4.63 -14.12
N LYS A 221 16.12 -5.44 -15.08
CA LYS A 221 16.94 -6.44 -15.78
C LYS A 221 18.17 -5.80 -16.43
N ALA A 222 17.98 -4.70 -17.15
CA ALA A 222 19.09 -3.97 -17.77
C ALA A 222 20.09 -3.44 -16.74
N LYS A 223 19.60 -2.82 -15.65
CA LYS A 223 20.44 -2.26 -14.58
C LYS A 223 21.32 -3.32 -13.92
N PHE A 224 20.78 -4.50 -13.66
CA PHE A 224 21.49 -5.59 -13.00
C PHE A 224 22.14 -6.62 -13.98
N ASN A 225 22.20 -6.30 -15.28
CA ASN A 225 22.75 -7.19 -16.31
C ASN A 225 22.16 -8.61 -16.23
N MET A 226 20.83 -8.69 -16.14
CA MET A 226 20.09 -9.96 -16.09
C MET A 226 19.69 -10.43 -17.48
N GLN A 227 19.40 -11.73 -17.62
CA GLN A 227 18.87 -12.32 -18.86
C GLN A 227 17.40 -11.90 -19.04
N GLN A 228 16.89 -12.04 -20.27
CA GLN A 228 15.53 -11.58 -20.60
C GLN A 228 14.43 -12.41 -19.92
N ASP A 229 14.69 -13.66 -19.63
CA ASP A 229 13.82 -14.62 -18.94
C ASP A 229 13.90 -14.54 -17.39
N SER A 230 14.85 -13.75 -16.84
CA SER A 230 14.96 -13.54 -15.39
C SER A 230 13.71 -12.90 -14.81
N ASN A 231 13.35 -13.31 -13.63
CA ASN A 231 12.22 -12.78 -12.89
C ASN A 231 12.66 -11.77 -11.80
N LEU A 232 11.71 -11.23 -11.05
CA LEU A 232 11.97 -10.25 -10.00
C LEU A 232 12.74 -10.85 -8.81
N ASP A 233 12.53 -12.16 -8.52
CA ASP A 233 13.27 -12.87 -7.48
C ASP A 233 14.76 -12.94 -7.82
N ASP A 234 15.10 -13.27 -9.08
CA ASP A 234 16.48 -13.33 -9.56
C ASP A 234 17.19 -11.98 -9.42
N ILE A 235 16.51 -10.90 -9.81
CA ILE A 235 17.02 -9.53 -9.67
C ILE A 235 17.29 -9.20 -8.21
N TYR A 236 16.32 -9.54 -7.33
CA TYR A 236 16.44 -9.25 -5.91
C TYR A 236 17.59 -10.03 -5.25
N ILE A 237 17.77 -11.30 -5.59
CA ILE A 237 18.89 -12.14 -5.11
C ILE A 237 20.22 -11.54 -5.54
N LYS A 238 20.34 -11.15 -6.81
CA LYS A 238 21.57 -10.54 -7.35
C LYS A 238 21.89 -9.23 -6.63
N MET A 239 20.92 -8.33 -6.50
CA MET A 239 21.07 -7.08 -5.77
C MET A 239 21.53 -7.31 -4.32
N SER A 240 20.96 -8.31 -3.64
CA SER A 240 21.29 -8.60 -2.24
C SER A 240 22.72 -9.14 -2.09
N ASN A 241 23.22 -9.87 -3.08
CA ASN A 241 24.60 -10.42 -3.08
C ASN A 241 25.65 -9.35 -3.40
N GLU A 242 25.32 -8.34 -4.20
CA GLU A 242 26.22 -7.22 -4.49
C GLU A 242 26.41 -6.26 -3.29
N ASP A 243 25.56 -6.36 -2.29
CA ASP A 243 25.58 -5.56 -1.05
C ASP A 243 26.35 -6.24 0.10
N LEU A 244 26.86 -7.46 -0.07
CA LEU A 244 27.69 -8.19 0.88
C LEU A 244 29.17 -7.88 0.69
#